data_fe3110d156a3d1c3426ce5711777876b
#
_entry.id   fe3110d156a3d1c3426ce5711777876b
#
_cell.length_a   1.000
_cell.length_b   1.000
_cell.length_c   1.000
_cell.angle_alpha   90.00
_cell.angle_beta   90.00
_cell.angle_gamma   90.00
#
_symmetry.space_group_name_H-M   'P 1'
#
loop_
_entity.id
_entity.type
_entity.pdbx_description
1 polymer ?
#
loop_
_entity_poly.entity_id
_entity_poly.type
_entity_poly.pdbx_seq_one_letter_code
_entity_poly.pdbx_strand_id
1 'polypeptide(L)'
;MTTKALKTLLILLCLAQTIAAQTYLKGDCTPLRDADLLFYSPADNNAITEVTSGFQGRKIDHMAIFLRIGGMPYTLEATHRGVILQPMDSTEARHRRRGEQVYVGRVKRNLATQASLRHALQYLGKPYDFFFEPDDSAIYCSELIQKSYRDKNGKPTFAPIPMSFHDQQGKITKYWKDHYKKAGRQVPEGAPGSNPGQLSNDQRTTILYRLF
;
A
#
# COMPACT_ATOMS: atom_id res chain seq x y z
N MET A 1 12.51 -36.26 -33.22
CA MET A 1 11.29 -35.93 -32.50
C MET A 1 10.19 -35.60 -33.49
N THR A 2 9.06 -36.27 -33.44
CA THR A 2 7.96 -36.04 -34.37
C THR A 2 7.27 -34.70 -34.04
N THR A 3 6.73 -34.04 -35.07
CA THR A 3 6.00 -32.74 -34.94
C THR A 3 4.88 -32.80 -33.91
N LYS A 4 4.32 -33.99 -33.64
CA LYS A 4 3.30 -34.23 -32.60
C LYS A 4 3.88 -34.09 -31.17
N ALA A 5 5.07 -34.63 -30.92
CA ALA A 5 5.75 -34.53 -29.62
C ALA A 5 6.17 -33.11 -29.30
N LEU A 6 6.58 -32.31 -30.31
CA LEU A 6 6.94 -30.91 -30.11
C LEU A 6 5.74 -30.04 -29.79
N LYS A 7 4.58 -30.26 -30.44
CA LYS A 7 3.32 -29.57 -30.12
C LYS A 7 2.81 -29.87 -28.71
N THR A 8 2.89 -31.14 -28.28
CA THR A 8 2.50 -31.55 -26.92
C THR A 8 3.41 -30.93 -25.85
N LEU A 9 4.72 -30.85 -26.13
CA LEU A 9 5.68 -30.20 -25.23
C LEU A 9 5.44 -28.68 -25.10
N LEU A 10 5.14 -28.00 -26.22
CA LEU A 10 4.79 -26.56 -26.19
C LEU A 10 3.49 -26.29 -25.40
N ILE A 11 2.46 -27.13 -25.56
CA ILE A 11 1.20 -26.99 -24.81
C ILE A 11 1.43 -27.23 -23.31
N LEU A 12 2.28 -28.22 -22.95
CA LEU A 12 2.65 -28.48 -21.56
C LEU A 12 3.46 -27.33 -20.94
N LEU A 13 4.38 -26.70 -21.70
CA LEU A 13 5.11 -25.51 -21.25
C LEU A 13 4.20 -24.30 -21.08
N CYS A 14 3.24 -24.06 -21.99
CA CYS A 14 2.25 -22.99 -21.83
C CYS A 14 1.32 -23.22 -20.65
N LEU A 15 0.89 -24.46 -20.41
CA LEU A 15 0.09 -24.83 -19.23
C LEU A 15 0.87 -24.68 -17.92
N ALA A 16 2.17 -25.03 -17.91
CA ALA A 16 3.02 -24.84 -16.74
C ALA A 16 3.24 -23.36 -16.40
N GLN A 17 3.35 -22.48 -17.40
CA GLN A 17 3.47 -21.04 -17.20
C GLN A 17 2.15 -20.42 -16.70
N THR A 18 1.00 -20.91 -17.16
CA THR A 18 -0.32 -20.47 -16.63
C THR A 18 -0.56 -20.98 -15.22
N ILE A 19 -0.10 -22.18 -14.87
CA ILE A 19 -0.19 -22.72 -13.51
C ILE A 19 0.76 -21.98 -12.54
N ALA A 20 1.97 -21.64 -12.97
CA ALA A 20 2.88 -20.81 -12.16
C ALA A 20 2.32 -19.42 -11.90
N ALA A 21 1.68 -18.78 -12.89
CA ALA A 21 0.97 -17.52 -12.70
C ALA A 21 -0.26 -17.62 -11.77
N GLN A 22 -0.91 -18.79 -11.69
CA GLN A 22 -2.05 -19.04 -10.80
C GLN A 22 -1.64 -19.46 -9.38
N THR A 23 -0.40 -19.89 -9.14
CA THR A 23 0.06 -20.30 -7.81
C THR A 23 0.25 -19.10 -6.85
N TYR A 24 0.22 -17.86 -7.36
CA TYR A 24 0.23 -16.63 -6.55
C TYR A 24 -1.11 -16.34 -5.81
N LEU A 25 -2.15 -17.13 -6.06
CA LEU A 25 -3.52 -16.86 -5.57
C LEU A 25 -4.06 -18.00 -4.69
N LYS A 26 -3.25 -18.57 -3.80
CA LYS A 26 -3.73 -19.52 -2.77
C LYS A 26 -4.34 -18.81 -1.56
N GLY A 27 -5.47 -18.20 -1.79
CA GLY A 27 -6.42 -17.70 -0.82
C GLY A 27 -7.57 -17.19 -1.67
N ASP A 28 -8.79 -17.33 -1.24
CA ASP A 28 -10.03 -16.99 -1.92
C ASP A 28 -9.84 -16.07 -3.16
N CYS A 29 -9.92 -16.68 -4.36
CA CYS A 29 -9.29 -16.16 -5.60
C CYS A 29 -10.01 -14.96 -6.21
N THR A 30 -10.18 -13.89 -5.48
CA THR A 30 -10.54 -12.60 -6.09
C THR A 30 -9.27 -12.00 -6.70
N PRO A 31 -9.11 -11.97 -8.02
CA PRO A 31 -7.88 -11.49 -8.64
C PRO A 31 -7.65 -10.02 -8.27
N LEU A 32 -6.39 -9.65 -8.02
CA LEU A 32 -5.98 -8.27 -7.86
C LEU A 32 -6.45 -7.44 -9.06
N ARG A 33 -6.94 -6.24 -8.77
CA ARG A 33 -7.40 -5.26 -9.76
C ARG A 33 -6.60 -3.98 -9.63
N ASP A 34 -6.46 -3.27 -10.71
CA ASP A 34 -5.85 -1.94 -10.71
C ASP A 34 -6.49 -1.04 -9.65
N ALA A 35 -5.65 -0.33 -8.90
CA ALA A 35 -5.99 0.45 -7.72
C ALA A 35 -6.49 -0.37 -6.51
N ASP A 36 -6.23 -1.67 -6.42
CA ASP A 36 -6.29 -2.36 -5.14
C ASP A 36 -5.20 -1.83 -4.20
N LEU A 37 -5.52 -1.79 -2.93
CA LEU A 37 -4.62 -1.35 -1.86
C LEU A 37 -3.95 -2.57 -1.24
N LEU A 38 -2.65 -2.50 -1.06
CA LEU A 38 -1.88 -3.50 -0.32
C LEU A 38 -1.53 -2.92 1.05
N PHE A 39 -2.05 -3.52 2.10
CA PHE A 39 -1.80 -3.13 3.49
C PHE A 39 -0.78 -4.09 4.10
N TYR A 40 0.31 -3.54 4.61
CA TYR A 40 1.40 -4.32 5.19
C TYR A 40 1.33 -4.31 6.70
N SER A 41 1.33 -5.51 7.28
CA SER A 41 1.36 -5.73 8.72
C SER A 41 2.76 -6.23 9.10
N PRO A 42 3.55 -5.47 9.86
CA PRO A 42 4.90 -5.84 10.22
C PRO A 42 4.91 -7.03 11.19
N ALA A 43 6.02 -7.78 11.21
CA ALA A 43 6.23 -8.86 12.18
C ALA A 43 6.34 -8.32 13.61
N ASP A 44 7.03 -7.18 13.77
CA ASP A 44 7.28 -6.53 15.04
C ASP A 44 6.61 -5.17 15.15
N ASN A 45 6.46 -4.66 16.38
CA ASN A 45 6.01 -3.30 16.61
C ASN A 45 7.05 -2.28 16.12
N ASN A 46 6.54 -1.16 15.62
CA ASN A 46 7.34 -0.01 15.24
C ASN A 46 6.63 1.29 15.58
N ALA A 47 7.30 2.42 15.35
CA ALA A 47 6.78 3.74 15.72
C ALA A 47 5.40 4.06 15.14
N ILE A 48 5.08 3.56 13.95
CA ILE A 48 3.76 3.74 13.34
C ILE A 48 2.72 2.87 14.06
N THR A 49 3.02 1.60 14.31
CA THR A 49 2.07 0.67 14.94
C THR A 49 1.85 0.92 16.43
N GLU A 50 2.72 1.70 17.08
CA GLU A 50 2.51 2.15 18.46
C GLU A 50 1.40 3.20 18.58
N VAL A 51 1.18 3.99 17.53
CA VAL A 51 0.25 5.12 17.52
C VAL A 51 -0.94 4.94 16.57
N THR A 52 -0.99 3.83 15.83
CA THR A 52 -2.09 3.55 14.88
C THR A 52 -2.64 2.14 15.07
N SER A 53 -3.91 1.95 14.70
CA SER A 53 -4.56 0.64 14.66
C SER A 53 -5.29 0.47 13.33
N GLY A 54 -5.10 -0.69 12.69
CA GLY A 54 -5.76 -1.05 11.45
C GLY A 54 -7.01 -1.91 11.65
N PHE A 55 -7.53 -2.43 10.55
CA PHE A 55 -8.72 -3.27 10.55
C PHE A 55 -8.58 -4.45 11.52
N GLN A 56 -9.66 -4.73 12.25
CA GLN A 56 -9.71 -5.78 13.28
C GLN A 56 -8.59 -5.68 14.33
N GLY A 57 -8.13 -4.46 14.64
CA GLY A 57 -7.05 -4.25 15.61
C GLY A 57 -5.65 -4.62 15.10
N ARG A 58 -5.48 -4.91 13.82
CA ARG A 58 -4.18 -5.29 13.24
C ARG A 58 -3.23 -4.10 13.18
N LYS A 59 -1.97 -4.40 13.29
CA LYS A 59 -0.88 -3.44 13.12
C LYS A 59 -0.59 -3.28 11.64
N ILE A 60 -0.88 -2.12 11.10
CA ILE A 60 -0.63 -1.78 9.70
C ILE A 60 0.28 -0.54 9.69
N ASP A 61 1.47 -0.66 9.15
CA ASP A 61 2.48 0.42 9.15
C ASP A 61 2.81 0.95 7.75
N HIS A 62 2.43 0.22 6.72
CA HIS A 62 2.73 0.60 5.35
C HIS A 62 1.58 0.23 4.40
N MET A 63 1.56 0.89 3.23
CA MET A 63 0.64 0.52 2.16
C MET A 63 1.17 0.90 0.78
N ALA A 64 0.66 0.20 -0.24
CA ALA A 64 0.98 0.42 -1.64
C ALA A 64 -0.27 0.34 -2.52
N ILE A 65 -0.15 0.80 -3.75
CA ILE A 65 -1.15 0.68 -4.81
C ILE A 65 -0.72 -0.42 -5.76
N PHE A 66 -1.63 -1.36 -6.04
CA PHE A 66 -1.44 -2.35 -7.08
C PHE A 66 -1.90 -1.80 -8.43
N LEU A 67 -1.14 -2.05 -9.51
CA LEU A 67 -1.51 -1.72 -10.88
C LEU A 67 -0.85 -2.65 -11.89
N ARG A 68 -1.41 -2.71 -13.10
CA ARG A 68 -0.79 -3.41 -14.25
C ARG A 68 -0.31 -2.43 -15.30
N ILE A 69 0.88 -2.70 -15.83
CA ILE A 69 1.45 -1.96 -16.97
C ILE A 69 1.81 -3.01 -18.03
N GLY A 70 1.19 -2.92 -19.20
CA GLY A 70 1.38 -3.93 -20.25
C GLY A 70 0.99 -5.35 -19.81
N GLY A 71 0.03 -5.48 -18.89
CA GLY A 71 -0.39 -6.76 -18.31
C GLY A 71 0.47 -7.25 -17.15
N MET A 72 1.65 -6.69 -16.93
CA MET A 72 2.56 -7.05 -15.84
C MET A 72 2.17 -6.37 -14.52
N PRO A 73 2.23 -7.09 -13.37
CA PRO A 73 1.88 -6.56 -12.06
C PRO A 73 2.99 -5.67 -11.47
N TYR A 74 2.60 -4.52 -10.95
CA TYR A 74 3.47 -3.56 -10.27
C TYR A 74 2.85 -3.09 -8.95
N THR A 75 3.71 -2.55 -8.08
CA THR A 75 3.31 -1.74 -6.93
C THR A 75 3.85 -0.32 -7.08
N LEU A 76 3.00 0.66 -6.74
CA LEU A 76 3.39 2.06 -6.59
C LEU A 76 3.27 2.41 -5.11
N GLU A 77 4.36 2.83 -4.50
CA GLU A 77 4.44 3.07 -3.06
C GLU A 77 5.43 4.18 -2.72
N ALA A 78 5.18 4.91 -1.62
CA ALA A 78 6.15 5.82 -1.03
C ALA A 78 6.95 5.07 0.05
N THR A 79 8.26 4.95 -0.14
CA THR A 79 9.22 4.28 0.76
C THR A 79 10.32 5.26 1.14
N HIS A 80 11.25 4.85 2.04
CA HIS A 80 12.44 5.66 2.35
C HIS A 80 13.25 6.09 1.10
N ARG A 81 13.04 5.46 -0.05
CA ARG A 81 13.63 5.82 -1.35
C ARG A 81 12.79 6.82 -2.15
N GLY A 82 11.71 7.32 -1.58
CA GLY A 82 10.71 8.13 -2.25
C GLY A 82 9.57 7.30 -2.85
N VAL A 83 8.79 7.94 -3.70
CA VAL A 83 7.69 7.29 -4.45
C VAL A 83 8.27 6.49 -5.60
N ILE A 84 8.13 5.18 -5.55
CA ILE A 84 8.70 4.24 -6.50
C ILE A 84 7.64 3.35 -7.13
N LEU A 85 7.87 3.02 -8.39
CA LEU A 85 7.13 1.98 -9.13
C LEU A 85 8.07 0.80 -9.33
N GLN A 86 7.64 -0.39 -8.91
CA GLN A 86 8.47 -1.59 -9.03
C GLN A 86 7.63 -2.83 -9.32
N PRO A 87 8.22 -3.87 -9.96
CA PRO A 87 7.55 -5.15 -10.15
C PRO A 87 7.03 -5.71 -8.82
N MET A 88 5.82 -6.26 -8.83
CA MET A 88 5.16 -6.76 -7.62
C MET A 88 5.94 -7.90 -6.96
N ASP A 89 6.58 -8.78 -7.73
CA ASP A 89 7.42 -9.87 -7.22
C ASP A 89 8.58 -9.37 -6.36
N SER A 90 9.20 -8.25 -6.75
CA SER A 90 10.28 -7.60 -5.99
C SER A 90 9.76 -7.04 -4.66
N THR A 91 8.58 -6.43 -4.67
CA THR A 91 7.90 -5.96 -3.46
C THR A 91 7.54 -7.14 -2.56
N GLU A 92 6.91 -8.17 -3.11
CA GLU A 92 6.53 -9.37 -2.37
C GLU A 92 7.75 -10.05 -1.74
N ALA A 93 8.83 -10.26 -2.49
CA ALA A 93 10.06 -10.86 -1.99
C ALA A 93 10.67 -10.06 -0.83
N ARG A 94 10.62 -8.71 -0.90
CA ARG A 94 11.09 -7.83 0.19
C ARG A 94 10.29 -8.02 1.47
N HIS A 95 8.95 -8.00 1.38
CA HIS A 95 8.07 -8.08 2.54
C HIS A 95 8.06 -9.49 3.15
N ARG A 96 8.11 -10.55 2.33
CA ARG A 96 8.25 -11.93 2.81
C ARG A 96 9.55 -12.14 3.59
N ARG A 97 10.69 -11.58 3.14
CA ARG A 97 11.96 -11.66 3.89
C ARG A 97 11.90 -10.99 5.26
N ARG A 98 10.99 -10.02 5.44
CA ARG A 98 10.77 -9.33 6.73
C ARG A 98 9.72 -10.01 7.61
N GLY A 99 9.14 -11.12 7.17
CA GLY A 99 8.05 -11.79 7.88
C GLY A 99 6.75 -10.99 7.95
N GLU A 100 6.58 -10.02 7.08
CA GLU A 100 5.39 -9.18 7.04
C GLU A 100 4.21 -9.90 6.39
N GLN A 101 3.00 -9.61 6.84
CA GLN A 101 1.77 -10.07 6.20
C GLN A 101 1.20 -8.96 5.31
N VAL A 102 0.61 -9.34 4.19
CA VAL A 102 0.01 -8.39 3.25
C VAL A 102 -1.47 -8.71 3.07
N TYR A 103 -2.28 -7.69 3.20
CA TYR A 103 -3.72 -7.76 3.03
C TYR A 103 -4.15 -6.92 1.85
N VAL A 104 -5.03 -7.48 1.02
CA VAL A 104 -5.60 -6.77 -0.12
C VAL A 104 -6.87 -6.06 0.31
N GLY A 105 -6.89 -4.75 0.08
CA GLY A 105 -8.07 -3.92 0.24
C GLY A 105 -8.55 -3.36 -1.09
N ARG A 106 -9.83 -3.08 -1.19
CA ARG A 106 -10.46 -2.49 -2.38
C ARG A 106 -11.44 -1.40 -2.00
N VAL A 107 -11.41 -0.29 -2.73
CA VAL A 107 -12.44 0.75 -2.59
C VAL A 107 -13.77 0.23 -3.15
N LYS A 108 -14.81 0.23 -2.31
CA LYS A 108 -16.09 -0.45 -2.56
C LYS A 108 -16.86 0.08 -3.77
N ARG A 109 -16.95 1.40 -3.92
CA ARG A 109 -17.81 2.03 -4.92
C ARG A 109 -17.22 3.35 -5.40
N ASN A 110 -17.66 3.75 -6.60
CA ASN A 110 -17.38 5.07 -7.19
C ASN A 110 -15.92 5.44 -7.39
N LEU A 111 -14.95 4.52 -7.27
CA LEU A 111 -13.57 4.82 -7.57
C LEU A 111 -13.40 5.09 -9.07
N ALA A 112 -12.79 6.21 -9.42
CA ALA A 112 -12.31 6.51 -10.76
C ALA A 112 -10.90 5.92 -10.92
N THR A 113 -10.81 4.60 -11.11
CA THR A 113 -9.55 3.83 -11.09
C THR A 113 -8.46 4.47 -11.93
N GLN A 114 -8.71 4.75 -13.21
CA GLN A 114 -7.70 5.30 -14.11
C GLN A 114 -7.28 6.73 -13.73
N ALA A 115 -8.21 7.55 -13.26
CA ALA A 115 -7.89 8.90 -12.77
C ALA A 115 -7.04 8.81 -11.51
N SER A 116 -7.39 7.95 -10.56
CA SER A 116 -6.64 7.73 -9.33
C SER A 116 -5.21 7.27 -9.60
N LEU A 117 -5.02 6.32 -10.51
CA LEU A 117 -3.69 5.87 -10.90
C LEU A 117 -2.86 6.95 -11.60
N ARG A 118 -3.47 7.74 -12.50
CA ARG A 118 -2.78 8.88 -13.13
C ARG A 118 -2.36 9.91 -12.09
N HIS A 119 -3.21 10.23 -11.10
CA HIS A 119 -2.83 11.11 -10.00
C HIS A 119 -1.68 10.53 -9.17
N ALA A 120 -1.73 9.24 -8.82
CA ALA A 120 -0.67 8.60 -8.05
C ALA A 120 0.67 8.60 -8.78
N LEU A 121 0.68 8.36 -10.09
CA LEU A 121 1.89 8.37 -10.91
C LEU A 121 2.53 9.76 -11.03
N GLN A 122 1.79 10.86 -10.81
CA GLN A 122 2.36 12.22 -10.78
C GLN A 122 3.33 12.43 -9.60
N TYR A 123 3.21 11.62 -8.55
CA TYR A 123 4.11 11.67 -7.40
C TYR A 123 5.37 10.83 -7.59
N LEU A 124 5.49 10.05 -8.67
CA LEU A 124 6.64 9.19 -8.93
C LEU A 124 7.95 9.98 -8.87
N GLY A 125 8.91 9.48 -8.09
CA GLY A 125 10.22 10.12 -7.88
C GLY A 125 10.24 11.19 -6.79
N LYS A 126 9.10 11.61 -6.21
CA LYS A 126 9.10 12.50 -5.04
C LYS A 126 9.77 11.84 -3.83
N PRO A 127 10.50 12.59 -2.99
CA PRO A 127 11.12 12.06 -1.80
C PRO A 127 10.07 11.57 -0.77
N TYR A 128 10.51 10.74 0.18
CA TYR A 128 9.66 10.31 1.28
C TYR A 128 9.53 11.42 2.32
N ASP A 129 8.31 11.68 2.75
CA ASP A 129 8.05 12.62 3.84
C ASP A 129 8.19 11.91 5.21
N PHE A 130 9.28 12.20 5.90
CA PHE A 130 9.55 11.69 7.25
C PHE A 130 8.92 12.54 8.35
N PHE A 131 8.35 13.71 8.01
CA PHE A 131 7.76 14.63 8.97
C PHE A 131 6.26 14.80 8.84
N PHE A 132 5.66 14.09 7.89
CA PHE A 132 4.21 14.07 7.66
C PHE A 132 3.62 15.48 7.47
N GLU A 133 4.31 16.30 6.69
CA GLU A 133 3.89 17.66 6.39
C GLU A 133 2.79 17.68 5.31
N PRO A 134 1.86 18.63 5.36
CA PRO A 134 0.71 18.65 4.45
C PRO A 134 1.00 19.17 3.04
N ASP A 135 2.28 19.41 2.70
CA ASP A 135 2.67 19.88 1.37
C ASP A 135 2.91 18.72 0.40
N ASP A 136 3.19 19.05 -0.87
CA ASP A 136 3.43 18.06 -1.93
C ASP A 136 4.92 17.91 -2.29
N SER A 137 5.85 18.46 -1.50
CA SER A 137 7.30 18.38 -1.78
C SER A 137 7.85 16.99 -1.56
N ALA A 138 7.29 16.28 -0.56
CA ALA A 138 7.57 14.90 -0.22
C ALA A 138 6.25 14.18 0.05
N ILE A 139 6.25 12.84 0.00
CA ILE A 139 5.02 12.03 0.12
C ILE A 139 5.29 10.81 0.99
N TYR A 140 4.44 10.54 1.99
CA TYR A 140 4.46 9.28 2.74
C TYR A 140 3.41 8.28 2.24
N CYS A 141 3.48 7.04 2.70
CA CYS A 141 2.79 5.90 2.08
C CYS A 141 1.26 6.08 1.99
N SER A 142 0.58 6.42 3.07
CA SER A 142 -0.87 6.60 3.08
C SER A 142 -1.33 7.91 2.44
N GLU A 143 -0.49 8.95 2.49
CA GLU A 143 -0.75 10.22 1.83
C GLU A 143 -0.80 10.07 0.30
N LEU A 144 0.08 9.24 -0.28
CA LEU A 144 0.04 8.90 -1.70
C LEU A 144 -1.37 8.46 -2.12
N ILE A 145 -2.00 7.59 -1.34
CA ILE A 145 -3.35 7.09 -1.61
C ILE A 145 -4.39 8.18 -1.35
N GLN A 146 -4.31 8.84 -0.21
CA GLN A 146 -5.24 9.90 0.18
C GLN A 146 -5.30 11.02 -0.85
N LYS A 147 -4.13 11.49 -1.32
CA LYS A 147 -4.02 12.56 -2.33
C LYS A 147 -4.38 12.12 -3.74
N SER A 148 -4.28 10.82 -4.06
CA SER A 148 -4.46 10.32 -5.43
C SER A 148 -5.84 9.78 -5.74
N TYR A 149 -6.52 9.16 -4.77
CA TYR A 149 -7.77 8.47 -5.03
C TYR A 149 -8.92 9.45 -5.24
N ARG A 150 -9.60 9.27 -6.37
CA ARG A 150 -10.74 10.10 -6.79
C ARG A 150 -11.97 9.26 -7.04
N ASP A 151 -13.11 9.78 -6.69
CA ASP A 151 -14.39 9.23 -7.09
C ASP A 151 -14.70 9.56 -8.57
N LYS A 152 -15.80 9.02 -9.11
CA LYS A 152 -16.22 9.24 -10.51
C LYS A 152 -16.59 10.71 -10.81
N ASN A 153 -16.78 11.54 -9.77
CA ASN A 153 -17.02 12.96 -9.89
C ASN A 153 -15.74 13.80 -9.75
N GLY A 154 -14.57 13.15 -9.64
CA GLY A 154 -13.28 13.80 -9.46
C GLY A 154 -12.99 14.28 -8.04
N LYS A 155 -13.86 14.00 -7.06
CA LYS A 155 -13.66 14.39 -5.67
C LYS A 155 -12.69 13.41 -4.97
N PRO A 156 -11.92 13.88 -3.97
CA PRO A 156 -11.10 12.99 -3.15
C PRO A 156 -11.94 11.86 -2.53
N THR A 157 -11.46 10.62 -2.67
CA THR A 157 -12.12 9.47 -2.05
C THR A 157 -11.89 9.45 -0.54
N PHE A 158 -10.67 9.78 -0.10
CA PHE A 158 -10.29 9.78 1.32
C PHE A 158 -10.06 11.21 1.78
N ALA A 159 -10.76 11.63 2.82
CA ALA A 159 -10.52 12.91 3.49
C ALA A 159 -9.33 12.79 4.45
N PRO A 160 -8.55 13.87 4.66
CA PRO A 160 -7.56 13.89 5.72
C PRO A 160 -8.24 13.78 7.09
N ILE A 161 -7.51 13.21 8.04
CA ILE A 161 -7.90 13.12 9.44
C ILE A 161 -6.89 13.87 10.30
N PRO A 162 -7.25 14.34 11.51
CA PRO A 162 -6.26 14.77 12.48
C PRO A 162 -5.30 13.62 12.80
N MET A 163 -4.01 13.83 12.56
CA MET A 163 -2.99 12.82 12.90
C MET A 163 -2.80 12.79 14.42
N SER A 164 -2.50 11.60 14.94
CA SER A 164 -2.11 11.44 16.32
C SER A 164 -0.83 10.65 16.46
N PHE A 165 0.04 11.12 17.35
CA PHE A 165 1.32 10.52 17.71
C PHE A 165 1.28 9.94 19.14
N HIS A 166 0.05 9.78 19.67
CA HIS A 166 -0.19 9.21 21.00
C HIS A 166 -0.29 7.70 20.96
N ASP A 167 0.28 7.08 21.98
CA ASP A 167 0.07 5.66 22.26
C ASP A 167 -1.32 5.40 22.87
N GLN A 168 -1.59 4.15 23.20
CA GLN A 168 -2.86 3.74 23.83
C GLN A 168 -3.08 4.35 25.23
N GLN A 169 -2.04 4.88 25.86
CA GLN A 169 -2.10 5.58 27.14
C GLN A 169 -2.30 7.10 26.99
N GLY A 170 -2.48 7.58 25.75
CA GLY A 170 -2.68 9.00 25.46
C GLY A 170 -1.43 9.85 25.59
N LYS A 171 -0.24 9.25 25.42
CA LYS A 171 1.05 9.96 25.50
C LYS A 171 1.76 9.92 24.14
N ILE A 172 2.27 11.07 23.69
CA ILE A 172 3.18 11.09 22.54
C ILE A 172 4.39 10.23 22.88
N THR A 173 4.69 9.22 22.03
CA THR A 173 5.75 8.26 22.32
C THR A 173 7.12 8.92 22.33
N LYS A 174 8.09 8.28 22.97
CA LYS A 174 9.48 8.77 23.02
C LYS A 174 10.09 8.90 21.64
N TYR A 175 9.79 7.93 20.74
CA TYR A 175 10.30 7.95 19.38
C TYR A 175 9.91 9.26 18.65
N TRP A 176 8.64 9.63 18.65
CA TRP A 176 8.16 10.82 17.95
C TRP A 176 8.70 12.11 18.55
N LYS A 177 8.75 12.20 19.88
CA LYS A 177 9.39 13.35 20.55
C LYS A 177 10.83 13.55 20.12
N ASP A 178 11.61 12.47 20.11
CA ASP A 178 13.03 12.52 19.76
C ASP A 178 13.23 12.80 18.26
N HIS A 179 12.40 12.19 17.41
CA HIS A 179 12.44 12.37 15.94
C HIS A 179 12.29 13.84 15.56
N TYR A 180 11.23 14.48 16.02
CA TYR A 180 10.96 15.89 15.73
C TYR A 180 11.96 16.83 16.43
N LYS A 181 12.31 16.55 17.68
CA LYS A 181 13.32 17.35 18.43
C LYS A 181 14.66 17.38 17.72
N LYS A 182 15.14 16.27 17.19
CA LYS A 182 16.42 16.19 16.42
C LYS A 182 16.39 17.08 15.19
N ALA A 183 15.23 17.29 14.58
CA ALA A 183 15.03 18.16 13.43
C ALA A 183 14.74 19.61 13.81
N GLY A 184 14.72 19.96 15.11
CA GLY A 184 14.33 21.29 15.57
C GLY A 184 12.84 21.62 15.35
N ARG A 185 11.98 20.60 15.28
CA ARG A 185 10.56 20.69 14.97
C ARG A 185 9.69 20.26 16.16
N GLN A 186 8.43 20.66 16.14
CA GLN A 186 7.41 20.15 17.05
C GLN A 186 6.64 19.00 16.41
N VAL A 187 6.16 18.06 17.23
CA VAL A 187 5.28 16.98 16.75
C VAL A 187 3.98 17.61 16.23
N PRO A 188 3.57 17.36 14.98
CA PRO A 188 2.40 17.96 14.37
C PRO A 188 1.10 17.25 14.81
N GLU A 189 0.88 17.12 16.09
CA GLU A 189 -0.32 16.53 16.66
C GLU A 189 -1.56 17.28 16.19
N GLY A 190 -2.56 16.54 15.69
CA GLY A 190 -3.79 17.11 15.15
C GLY A 190 -3.69 17.71 13.76
N ALA A 191 -2.50 17.76 13.14
CA ALA A 191 -2.36 18.21 11.76
C ALA A 191 -3.12 17.29 10.79
N PRO A 192 -3.67 17.84 9.68
CA PRO A 192 -4.39 17.04 8.71
C PRO A 192 -3.44 16.07 7.98
N GLY A 193 -3.81 14.80 7.94
CA GLY A 193 -3.01 13.76 7.28
C GLY A 193 -3.76 12.44 7.15
N SER A 194 -3.03 11.35 7.09
CA SER A 194 -3.57 10.00 7.01
C SER A 194 -2.61 8.99 7.64
N ASN A 195 -3.08 7.78 7.90
CA ASN A 195 -2.22 6.66 8.22
C ASN A 195 -2.76 5.36 7.60
N PRO A 196 -1.92 4.36 7.34
CA PRO A 196 -2.33 3.14 6.66
C PRO A 196 -3.35 2.33 7.49
N GLY A 197 -3.24 2.36 8.82
CA GLY A 197 -4.21 1.71 9.71
C GLY A 197 -5.62 2.30 9.56
N GLN A 198 -5.73 3.64 9.60
CA GLN A 198 -7.00 4.33 9.41
C GLN A 198 -7.61 4.04 8.03
N LEU A 199 -6.81 4.08 6.94
CA LEU A 199 -7.31 3.77 5.61
C LEU A 199 -7.78 2.31 5.46
N SER A 200 -7.19 1.37 6.22
CA SER A 200 -7.65 -0.02 6.27
C SER A 200 -9.00 -0.17 7.00
N ASN A 201 -9.32 0.72 7.92
CA ASN A 201 -10.58 0.79 8.67
C ASN A 201 -11.65 1.66 7.99
N ASP A 202 -11.28 2.42 6.95
CA ASP A 202 -12.21 3.33 6.30
C ASP A 202 -13.42 2.57 5.74
N GLN A 203 -14.63 3.09 6.00
CA GLN A 203 -15.87 2.47 5.54
C GLN A 203 -15.96 2.29 4.01
N ARG A 204 -15.17 3.02 3.25
CA ARG A 204 -15.05 2.92 1.78
C ARG A 204 -14.11 1.81 1.34
N THR A 205 -13.30 1.27 2.24
CA THR A 205 -12.38 0.15 2.01
C THR A 205 -13.03 -1.17 2.42
N THR A 206 -12.87 -2.21 1.63
CA THR A 206 -13.14 -3.61 2.02
C THR A 206 -11.82 -4.36 2.01
N ILE A 207 -11.47 -4.99 3.12
CA ILE A 207 -10.38 -5.96 3.12
C ILE A 207 -10.93 -7.25 2.52
N LEU A 208 -10.27 -7.77 1.49
CA LEU A 208 -10.73 -8.92 0.71
C LEU A 208 -10.12 -10.22 1.22
N TYR A 209 -8.80 -10.26 1.32
CA TYR A 209 -8.06 -11.46 1.76
C TYR A 209 -6.63 -11.09 2.17
N ARG A 210 -5.95 -12.04 2.82
CA ARG A 210 -4.51 -11.98 3.05
C ARG A 210 -3.79 -12.57 1.84
N LEU A 211 -2.87 -11.81 1.26
CA LEU A 211 -2.11 -12.24 0.08
C LEU A 211 -1.03 -13.26 0.47
N PHE A 212 -0.32 -13.01 1.61
CA PHE A 212 0.64 -13.93 2.23
C PHE A 212 0.86 -13.57 3.70
#